data_423eff23e8fb055ed04bb3b73ff78099
#
_entry.id   423eff23e8fb055ed04bb3b73ff78099
#
_cell.length_a   1.000
_cell.length_b   1.000
_cell.length_c   1.000
_cell.angle_alpha   90.00
_cell.angle_beta   90.00
_cell.angle_gamma   90.00
#
_symmetry.space_group_name_H-M   'P 1'
#
loop_
_entity.id
_entity.type
_entity.pdbx_description
1 polymer ?
#
loop_
_entity_poly.entity_id
_entity_poly.type
_entity_poly.pdbx_seq_one_letter_code
_entity_poly.pdbx_strand_id
1 'polypeptide(L)'
;MSWTSLVGTALSTMLARRTRLMGDAAHWRRHTAGLQRRQLRLLLQQAAQTEFGRSHDFARLTRLNDADLLAGYRSAVACGEYDGFRPFINRMRDGGEIDVLWPGRIRHFAQTSGTTAGDKYIPVSREMLRSNYRCALDIFANAQRFGCSLHRLLTGKVLFLGGSTAMEVNKHGIATGDLSGIVTPLIRWPISEIYLPGKRIALMSDWPAKIEAMARACVHADVRMINGMPSWMLVLFERVLELARAGGRPAKTIADIWPNLELIVHGGVKYAPFDSRVRTFWSGRSDGPDVARRLELYPASEGFIAIQDQPGSPGLRLCSDAMNFYEFIPLERVNDAAPPAFAADEVEPGQRYVVCMSTCAGLWRYIIGDVVEFDAVPDRLGRPDTGSGPARLRIVGRHRHFINAFGENLIVEHIENAVAAAAGATGLLLGEFTAGPVYPQEATDLAPSRRAGLEVVLEHTGDISPDRLARFNAVFDSELKRQNVDYTTKRTAGLGMAPPTVTVLPLGSFHRWMQQRGKLGGQHKCPRCANHRDFVDGVKAAAGVG
;
A
#
# COMPACT_ATOMS: atom_id res chain seq x y z
N MET A 1 28.47 24.45 9.44
CA MET A 1 27.55 23.29 9.19
C MET A 1 26.27 23.56 9.95
N SER A 2 25.09 23.34 9.30
CA SER A 2 23.83 23.47 10.03
C SER A 2 23.69 22.31 11.03
N TRP A 3 22.94 22.50 12.09
CA TRP A 3 22.65 21.46 13.07
C TRP A 3 22.05 20.19 12.42
N THR A 4 21.14 20.35 11.47
CA THR A 4 20.51 19.28 10.71
C THR A 4 21.50 18.48 9.84
N SER A 5 22.55 19.14 9.35
CA SER A 5 23.67 18.50 8.63
C SER A 5 24.46 17.56 9.55
N LEU A 6 24.71 17.95 10.80
CA LEU A 6 25.37 17.11 11.79
C LEU A 6 24.49 15.87 12.12
N VAL A 7 23.18 16.07 12.27
CA VAL A 7 22.23 14.97 12.46
C VAL A 7 22.25 14.01 11.29
N GLY A 8 22.28 14.51 10.05
CA GLY A 8 22.38 13.68 8.84
C GLY A 8 23.66 12.85 8.79
N THR A 9 24.80 13.45 9.18
CA THR A 9 26.09 12.75 9.24
C THR A 9 26.07 11.67 10.33
N ALA A 10 25.56 12.00 11.53
CA ALA A 10 25.44 11.05 12.63
C ALA A 10 24.53 9.87 12.26
N LEU A 11 23.38 10.15 11.65
CA LEU A 11 22.45 9.12 11.17
C LEU A 11 23.10 8.24 10.08
N SER A 12 23.80 8.84 9.14
CA SER A 12 24.54 8.10 8.09
C SER A 12 25.56 7.13 8.70
N THR A 13 26.33 7.61 9.69
CA THR A 13 27.32 6.78 10.41
C THR A 13 26.63 5.66 11.19
N MET A 14 25.56 5.95 11.91
CA MET A 14 24.76 4.98 12.64
C MET A 14 24.21 3.90 11.72
N LEU A 15 23.73 4.28 10.54
CA LEU A 15 23.14 3.36 9.56
C LEU A 15 24.19 2.64 8.69
N ALA A 16 25.48 3.01 8.72
CA ALA A 16 26.49 2.48 7.80
C ALA A 16 26.55 0.94 7.77
N ARG A 17 26.46 0.29 8.94
CA ARG A 17 26.39 -1.18 9.03
C ARG A 17 25.10 -1.72 8.42
N ARG A 18 23.97 -1.07 8.71
CA ARG A 18 22.66 -1.49 8.19
C ARG A 18 22.57 -1.28 6.68
N THR A 19 23.09 -0.16 6.17
CA THR A 19 23.16 0.15 4.73
C THR A 19 23.95 -0.92 3.97
N ARG A 20 25.12 -1.34 4.52
CA ARG A 20 25.90 -2.44 3.93
C ARG A 20 25.12 -3.75 3.94
N LEU A 21 24.49 -4.09 5.06
CA LEU A 21 23.68 -5.30 5.18
C LEU A 21 22.50 -5.31 4.20
N MET A 22 21.83 -4.16 3.99
CA MET A 22 20.75 -4.03 3.00
C MET A 22 21.25 -4.38 1.58
N GLY A 23 22.52 -4.10 1.28
CA GLY A 23 23.15 -4.42 0.00
C GLY A 23 23.63 -5.86 -0.17
N ASP A 24 23.71 -6.63 0.90
CA ASP A 24 24.22 -7.99 0.86
C ASP A 24 23.11 -8.99 0.45
N ALA A 25 22.92 -9.13 -0.86
CA ALA A 25 21.95 -10.08 -1.40
C ALA A 25 22.21 -11.52 -0.98
N ALA A 26 23.50 -11.91 -0.83
CA ALA A 26 23.87 -13.26 -0.42
C ALA A 26 23.51 -13.52 1.05
N HIS A 27 23.65 -12.52 1.92
CA HIS A 27 23.18 -12.60 3.29
C HIS A 27 21.68 -12.85 3.36
N TRP A 28 20.89 -12.04 2.65
CA TRP A 28 19.43 -12.17 2.67
C TRP A 28 18.96 -13.46 2.02
N ARG A 29 19.62 -13.92 0.95
CA ARG A 29 19.33 -15.23 0.36
C ARG A 29 19.50 -16.33 1.40
N ARG A 30 20.64 -16.38 2.07
CA ARG A 30 21.00 -17.47 3.00
C ARG A 30 20.24 -17.45 4.32
N HIS A 31 19.91 -16.26 4.84
CA HIS A 31 19.47 -16.15 6.23
C HIS A 31 17.98 -15.85 6.39
N THR A 32 17.24 -15.49 5.34
CA THR A 32 15.81 -15.11 5.45
C THR A 32 14.97 -16.21 6.11
N ALA A 33 15.15 -17.47 5.72
CA ALA A 33 14.40 -18.59 6.30
C ALA A 33 14.61 -18.70 7.83
N GLY A 34 15.86 -18.71 8.28
CA GLY A 34 16.19 -18.77 9.71
C GLY A 34 15.75 -17.51 10.47
N LEU A 35 15.90 -16.33 9.87
CA LEU A 35 15.41 -15.07 10.46
C LEU A 35 13.90 -15.14 10.68
N GLN A 36 13.12 -15.61 9.73
CA GLN A 36 11.67 -15.72 9.84
C GLN A 36 11.24 -16.73 10.90
N ARG A 37 11.90 -17.91 11.00
CA ARG A 37 11.66 -18.87 12.10
C ARG A 37 11.97 -18.23 13.47
N ARG A 38 13.06 -17.47 13.55
CA ARG A 38 13.39 -16.72 14.77
C ARG A 38 12.33 -15.66 15.11
N GLN A 39 11.83 -14.90 14.13
CA GLN A 39 10.74 -13.94 14.40
C GLN A 39 9.51 -14.68 14.94
N LEU A 40 9.08 -15.76 14.29
CA LEU A 40 7.96 -16.57 14.76
C LEU A 40 8.14 -17.02 16.21
N ARG A 41 9.30 -17.60 16.53
CA ARG A 41 9.62 -18.05 17.90
C ARG A 41 9.50 -16.91 18.92
N LEU A 42 10.06 -15.75 18.61
CA LEU A 42 9.98 -14.57 19.48
C LEU A 42 8.55 -14.08 19.69
N LEU A 43 7.72 -14.06 18.65
CA LEU A 43 6.30 -13.71 18.73
C LEU A 43 5.55 -14.68 19.65
N LEU A 44 5.74 -15.98 19.46
CA LEU A 44 5.12 -17.03 20.29
C LEU A 44 5.57 -16.93 21.74
N GLN A 45 6.87 -16.71 22.01
CA GLN A 45 7.40 -16.53 23.35
C GLN A 45 6.75 -15.35 24.06
N GLN A 46 6.64 -14.20 23.39
CA GLN A 46 6.02 -13.02 23.97
C GLN A 46 4.55 -13.23 24.28
N ALA A 47 3.82 -13.87 23.37
CA ALA A 47 2.38 -14.06 23.51
C ALA A 47 1.97 -15.35 24.29
N ALA A 48 2.93 -16.15 24.76
CA ALA A 48 2.64 -17.45 25.39
C ALA A 48 1.66 -17.39 26.59
N GLN A 49 1.63 -16.27 27.29
CA GLN A 49 0.76 -16.06 28.46
C GLN A 49 -0.55 -15.32 28.13
N THR A 50 -0.77 -14.91 26.89
CA THR A 50 -2.04 -14.33 26.47
C THR A 50 -3.14 -15.41 26.42
N GLU A 51 -4.40 -15.00 26.39
CA GLU A 51 -5.53 -15.92 26.22
C GLU A 51 -5.35 -16.75 24.94
N PHE A 52 -5.07 -16.07 23.82
CA PHE A 52 -4.83 -16.73 22.54
C PHE A 52 -3.61 -17.67 22.57
N GLY A 53 -2.52 -17.23 23.20
CA GLY A 53 -1.30 -18.04 23.31
C GLY A 53 -1.49 -19.30 24.13
N ARG A 54 -2.27 -19.23 25.23
CA ARG A 54 -2.61 -20.42 26.05
C ARG A 54 -3.55 -21.37 25.30
N SER A 55 -4.58 -20.85 24.62
CA SER A 55 -5.53 -21.68 23.88
C SER A 55 -4.91 -22.43 22.69
N HIS A 56 -3.76 -21.94 22.17
CA HIS A 56 -3.02 -22.55 21.07
C HIS A 56 -1.66 -23.13 21.49
N ASP A 57 -1.44 -23.30 22.80
CA ASP A 57 -0.24 -23.93 23.38
C ASP A 57 1.10 -23.35 22.86
N PHE A 58 1.19 -22.02 22.79
CA PHE A 58 2.39 -21.34 22.31
C PHE A 58 3.65 -21.69 23.13
N ALA A 59 3.50 -21.93 24.44
CA ALA A 59 4.60 -22.33 25.29
C ALA A 59 5.26 -23.65 24.83
N ARG A 60 4.48 -24.63 24.37
CA ARG A 60 4.99 -25.89 23.80
C ARG A 60 5.67 -25.62 22.45
N LEU A 61 5.02 -24.85 21.59
CA LEU A 61 5.56 -24.54 20.25
C LEU A 61 6.95 -23.90 20.33
N THR A 62 7.19 -23.02 21.31
CA THR A 62 8.51 -22.36 21.45
C THR A 62 9.67 -23.31 21.77
N ARG A 63 9.38 -24.51 22.24
CA ARG A 63 10.39 -25.55 22.58
C ARG A 63 10.75 -26.44 21.40
N LEU A 64 9.98 -26.38 20.31
CA LEU A 64 10.25 -27.14 19.09
C LEU A 64 11.53 -26.62 18.41
N ASN A 65 12.25 -27.47 17.71
CA ASN A 65 13.34 -27.04 16.82
C ASN A 65 12.80 -26.24 15.63
N ASP A 66 13.65 -25.62 14.84
CA ASP A 66 13.22 -24.73 13.74
C ASP A 66 12.52 -25.49 12.59
N ALA A 67 12.82 -26.79 12.41
CA ALA A 67 12.17 -27.62 11.39
C ALA A 67 10.71 -27.93 11.76
N ASP A 68 10.47 -28.27 13.04
CA ASP A 68 9.15 -28.67 13.55
C ASP A 68 8.28 -27.46 13.96
N LEU A 69 8.91 -26.31 14.27
CA LEU A 69 8.22 -25.11 14.75
C LEU A 69 7.11 -24.69 13.79
N LEU A 70 7.41 -24.62 12.50
CA LEU A 70 6.46 -24.13 11.50
C LEU A 70 5.31 -25.11 11.30
N ALA A 71 5.58 -26.40 11.22
CA ALA A 71 4.55 -27.43 11.11
C ALA A 71 3.66 -27.45 12.35
N GLY A 72 4.24 -27.39 13.55
CA GLY A 72 3.51 -27.29 14.80
C GLY A 72 2.64 -26.03 14.90
N TYR A 73 3.17 -24.88 14.46
CA TYR A 73 2.42 -23.63 14.43
C TYR A 73 1.24 -23.66 13.46
N ARG A 74 1.44 -24.18 12.25
CA ARG A 74 0.38 -24.34 11.24
C ARG A 74 -0.73 -25.28 11.70
N SER A 75 -0.38 -26.32 12.45
CA SER A 75 -1.36 -27.24 13.03
C SER A 75 -2.14 -26.63 14.19
N ALA A 76 -1.50 -25.77 14.98
CA ALA A 76 -2.13 -25.15 16.17
C ALA A 76 -3.02 -23.95 15.81
N VAL A 77 -2.65 -23.17 14.80
CA VAL A 77 -3.32 -21.91 14.44
C VAL A 77 -3.81 -21.97 13.00
N ALA A 78 -5.10 -21.82 12.78
CA ALA A 78 -5.67 -21.70 11.42
C ALA A 78 -5.39 -20.32 10.81
N CYS A 79 -5.32 -20.23 9.49
CA CYS A 79 -5.38 -18.95 8.80
C CYS A 79 -6.74 -18.32 8.99
N GLY A 80 -6.79 -17.01 9.24
CA GLY A 80 -8.04 -16.31 9.50
C GLY A 80 -8.08 -14.90 8.93
N GLU A 81 -9.28 -14.45 8.59
CA GLU A 81 -9.55 -13.08 8.21
C GLU A 81 -9.96 -12.22 9.40
N TYR A 82 -10.17 -10.92 9.16
CA TYR A 82 -10.49 -9.96 10.21
C TYR A 82 -11.70 -10.35 11.08
N ASP A 83 -12.72 -10.94 10.48
CA ASP A 83 -13.95 -11.30 11.21
C ASP A 83 -13.71 -12.37 12.29
N GLY A 84 -12.73 -13.26 12.10
CA GLY A 84 -12.29 -14.20 13.12
C GLY A 84 -11.60 -13.53 14.32
N PHE A 85 -10.93 -12.39 14.08
CA PHE A 85 -10.26 -11.61 15.13
C PHE A 85 -11.14 -10.52 15.74
N ARG A 86 -12.22 -10.12 15.08
CA ARG A 86 -13.13 -9.04 15.50
C ARG A 86 -13.60 -9.18 16.96
N PRO A 87 -14.04 -10.36 17.45
CA PRO A 87 -14.46 -10.52 18.85
C PRO A 87 -13.35 -10.18 19.86
N PHE A 88 -12.13 -10.66 19.61
CA PHE A 88 -10.96 -10.39 20.47
C PHE A 88 -10.58 -8.89 20.41
N ILE A 89 -10.58 -8.32 19.21
CA ILE A 89 -10.24 -6.91 18.99
C ILE A 89 -11.24 -6.01 19.70
N ASN A 90 -12.54 -6.30 19.62
CA ASN A 90 -13.58 -5.52 20.31
C ASN A 90 -13.42 -5.60 21.84
N ARG A 91 -13.12 -6.77 22.41
CA ARG A 91 -12.83 -6.92 23.83
C ARG A 91 -11.64 -6.08 24.27
N MET A 92 -10.56 -6.10 23.48
CA MET A 92 -9.36 -5.29 23.74
C MET A 92 -9.64 -3.80 23.63
N ARG A 93 -10.34 -3.37 22.55
CA ARG A 93 -10.58 -1.97 22.23
C ARG A 93 -11.70 -1.37 23.09
N ASP A 94 -12.86 -1.99 23.09
CA ASP A 94 -14.08 -1.44 23.68
C ASP A 94 -14.23 -1.87 25.15
N GLY A 95 -13.80 -3.10 25.48
CA GLY A 95 -13.76 -3.63 26.83
C GLY A 95 -12.53 -3.25 27.64
N GLY A 96 -11.45 -2.83 26.99
CA GLY A 96 -10.18 -2.51 27.65
C GLY A 96 -9.47 -3.73 28.23
N GLU A 97 -9.78 -4.94 27.75
CA GLU A 97 -9.17 -6.18 28.23
C GLU A 97 -7.67 -6.24 27.88
N ILE A 98 -6.92 -6.90 28.74
CA ILE A 98 -5.47 -7.10 28.61
C ILE A 98 -5.17 -8.58 28.34
N ASP A 99 -3.97 -8.83 27.79
CA ASP A 99 -3.46 -10.20 27.58
C ASP A 99 -4.38 -11.10 26.74
N VAL A 100 -5.14 -10.51 25.80
CA VAL A 100 -6.05 -11.25 24.91
C VAL A 100 -5.26 -11.84 23.73
N LEU A 101 -4.93 -11.03 22.73
CA LEU A 101 -4.14 -11.43 21.54
C LEU A 101 -2.64 -11.14 21.72
N TRP A 102 -2.30 -10.11 22.49
CA TRP A 102 -0.94 -9.65 22.74
C TRP A 102 -0.78 -9.23 24.21
N PRO A 103 0.44 -9.33 24.78
CA PRO A 103 0.65 -9.02 26.19
C PRO A 103 0.33 -7.57 26.56
N GLY A 104 -0.28 -7.40 27.70
CA GLY A 104 -0.62 -6.12 28.28
C GLY A 104 -1.78 -5.43 27.56
N ARG A 105 -1.90 -4.12 27.81
CA ARG A 105 -2.96 -3.30 27.21
C ARG A 105 -2.51 -2.72 25.89
N ILE A 106 -3.24 -3.00 24.82
CA ILE A 106 -3.11 -2.28 23.55
C ILE A 106 -3.80 -0.92 23.68
N ARG A 107 -3.03 0.15 23.51
CA ARG A 107 -3.53 1.52 23.71
C ARG A 107 -3.94 2.23 22.41
N HIS A 108 -3.62 1.64 21.28
CA HIS A 108 -3.90 2.23 19.98
C HIS A 108 -4.45 1.17 19.03
N PHE A 109 -5.45 1.57 18.24
CA PHE A 109 -5.98 0.76 17.15
C PHE A 109 -6.01 1.60 15.88
N ALA A 110 -5.35 1.11 14.84
CA ALA A 110 -5.37 1.75 13.54
C ALA A 110 -6.68 1.42 12.83
N GLN A 111 -7.46 2.44 12.52
CA GLN A 111 -8.67 2.31 11.73
C GLN A 111 -8.29 2.22 10.26
N THR A 112 -8.81 1.22 9.56
CA THR A 112 -8.61 1.05 8.12
C THR A 112 -9.95 0.72 7.46
N SER A 113 -10.10 1.12 6.20
CA SER A 113 -11.32 0.83 5.46
C SER A 113 -11.50 -0.68 5.28
N GLY A 114 -12.57 -1.22 5.85
CA GLY A 114 -13.04 -2.57 5.56
C GLY A 114 -13.62 -2.65 4.14
N THR A 115 -13.40 -3.76 3.46
CA THR A 115 -13.90 -3.95 2.10
C THR A 115 -15.34 -4.43 2.04
N THR A 116 -15.88 -5.01 3.13
CA THR A 116 -17.20 -5.68 3.09
C THR A 116 -18.14 -5.40 4.26
N ALA A 117 -17.65 -5.16 5.47
CA ALA A 117 -18.52 -5.11 6.67
C ALA A 117 -18.14 -4.01 7.68
N GLY A 118 -17.81 -2.81 7.21
CA GLY A 118 -17.43 -1.70 8.07
C GLY A 118 -15.92 -1.58 8.31
N ASP A 119 -15.54 -0.70 9.21
CA ASP A 119 -14.15 -0.40 9.49
C ASP A 119 -13.46 -1.57 10.22
N LYS A 120 -12.18 -1.74 9.91
CA LYS A 120 -11.29 -2.65 10.63
C LYS A 120 -10.45 -1.86 11.62
N TYR A 121 -10.20 -2.46 12.78
CA TYR A 121 -9.40 -1.87 13.84
C TYR A 121 -8.20 -2.75 14.13
N ILE A 122 -7.05 -2.36 13.63
CA ILE A 122 -5.82 -3.13 13.72
C ILE A 122 -5.09 -2.77 15.01
N PRO A 123 -4.78 -3.73 15.89
CA PRO A 123 -4.06 -3.46 17.13
C PRO A 123 -2.67 -2.89 16.84
N VAL A 124 -2.27 -1.84 17.57
CA VAL A 124 -0.93 -1.24 17.46
C VAL A 124 -0.23 -1.32 18.81
N SER A 125 0.64 -2.31 18.95
CA SER A 125 1.45 -2.53 20.14
C SER A 125 2.68 -1.60 20.17
N ARG A 126 3.38 -1.56 21.31
CA ARG A 126 4.69 -0.90 21.41
C ARG A 126 5.73 -1.57 20.51
N GLU A 127 5.66 -2.87 20.37
CA GLU A 127 6.54 -3.68 19.54
C GLU A 127 6.31 -3.36 18.06
N MET A 128 5.05 -3.18 17.64
CA MET A 128 4.73 -2.74 16.28
C MET A 128 5.28 -1.35 15.99
N LEU A 129 5.17 -0.40 16.94
CA LEU A 129 5.78 0.94 16.77
C LEU A 129 7.31 0.86 16.63
N ARG A 130 7.98 -0.04 17.37
CA ARG A 130 9.42 -0.29 17.22
C ARG A 130 9.76 -0.93 15.87
N SER A 131 8.95 -1.88 15.42
CA SER A 131 9.07 -2.49 14.09
C SER A 131 8.95 -1.44 12.98
N ASN A 132 7.92 -0.59 13.04
CA ASN A 132 7.72 0.49 12.08
C ASN A 132 8.88 1.51 12.10
N TYR A 133 9.38 1.86 13.27
CA TYR A 133 10.55 2.74 13.40
C TYR A 133 11.81 2.11 12.76
N ARG A 134 12.04 0.82 12.97
CA ARG A 134 13.14 0.08 12.32
C ARG A 134 13.01 0.11 10.80
N CYS A 135 11.81 -0.18 10.27
CA CYS A 135 11.56 -0.11 8.83
C CYS A 135 11.72 1.32 8.27
N ALA A 136 11.35 2.35 9.05
CA ALA A 136 11.61 3.74 8.68
C ALA A 136 13.12 4.03 8.57
N LEU A 137 13.95 3.49 9.44
CA LEU A 137 15.42 3.58 9.32
C LEU A 137 15.95 2.81 8.09
N ASP A 138 15.32 1.69 7.73
CA ASP A 138 15.66 0.93 6.52
C ASP A 138 15.33 1.70 5.23
N ILE A 139 14.34 2.59 5.24
CA ILE A 139 14.08 3.53 4.14
C ILE A 139 15.31 4.42 3.91
N PHE A 140 15.85 5.02 4.96
CA PHE A 140 17.06 5.85 4.86
C PHE A 140 18.30 5.05 4.47
N ALA A 141 18.43 3.82 4.98
CA ALA A 141 19.53 2.93 4.58
C ALA A 141 19.47 2.59 3.08
N ASN A 142 18.28 2.31 2.53
CA ASN A 142 18.12 2.06 1.09
C ASN A 142 18.25 3.36 0.28
N ALA A 143 17.79 4.51 0.78
CA ALA A 143 18.02 5.80 0.13
C ALA A 143 19.52 6.08 -0.08
N GLN A 144 20.37 5.79 0.92
CA GLN A 144 21.83 5.88 0.76
C GLN A 144 22.36 4.96 -0.35
N ARG A 145 21.84 3.73 -0.43
CA ARG A 145 22.21 2.78 -1.50
C ARG A 145 21.73 3.25 -2.88
N PHE A 146 20.65 4.00 -2.94
CA PHE A 146 20.16 4.64 -4.17
C PHE A 146 20.93 5.91 -4.53
N GLY A 147 22.00 6.21 -3.79
CA GLY A 147 22.89 7.35 -4.01
C GLY A 147 22.41 8.66 -3.37
N CYS A 148 21.42 8.62 -2.46
CA CYS A 148 21.06 9.78 -1.68
C CYS A 148 22.09 10.03 -0.57
N SER A 149 22.52 11.26 -0.39
CA SER A 149 23.30 11.67 0.77
C SER A 149 22.36 12.07 1.90
N LEU A 150 22.34 11.32 3.01
CA LEU A 150 21.53 11.67 4.17
C LEU A 150 21.94 13.02 4.76
N HIS A 151 23.22 13.37 4.69
CA HIS A 151 23.70 14.70 5.04
C HIS A 151 22.96 15.78 4.24
N ARG A 152 22.82 15.61 2.93
CA ARG A 152 22.09 16.56 2.08
C ARG A 152 20.59 16.50 2.30
N LEU A 153 19.99 15.30 2.35
CA LEU A 153 18.55 15.13 2.58
C LEU A 153 18.08 15.83 3.86
N LEU A 154 18.84 15.69 4.94
CA LEU A 154 18.45 16.20 6.26
C LEU A 154 18.88 17.67 6.50
N THR A 155 19.58 18.33 5.58
CA THR A 155 19.77 19.79 5.64
C THR A 155 18.54 20.57 5.17
N GLY A 156 17.62 19.95 4.45
CA GLY A 156 16.31 20.49 4.09
C GLY A 156 15.19 19.86 4.87
N LYS A 157 14.01 19.81 4.27
CA LYS A 157 12.79 19.30 4.88
C LYS A 157 12.38 17.96 4.27
N VAL A 158 11.83 17.08 5.12
CA VAL A 158 11.19 15.83 4.74
C VAL A 158 9.69 16.02 4.88
N LEU A 159 9.00 16.00 3.76
CA LEU A 159 7.55 16.15 3.70
C LEU A 159 6.88 14.78 3.79
N PHE A 160 6.00 14.60 4.77
CA PHE A 160 5.21 13.40 4.95
C PHE A 160 3.72 13.69 4.71
N LEU A 161 3.15 13.08 3.68
CA LEU A 161 1.72 13.15 3.38
C LEU A 161 1.02 11.98 4.07
N GLY A 162 0.61 12.20 5.31
CA GLY A 162 -0.23 11.27 6.07
C GLY A 162 -1.71 11.54 5.86
N GLY A 163 -2.53 10.56 6.19
CA GLY A 163 -3.98 10.66 6.10
C GLY A 163 -4.64 11.59 7.14
N SER A 164 -5.95 11.50 7.25
CA SER A 164 -6.72 12.17 8.31
C SER A 164 -6.33 11.60 9.67
N THR A 165 -6.31 12.44 10.69
CA THR A 165 -5.78 12.07 12.00
C THR A 165 -6.76 12.31 13.14
N ALA A 166 -8.05 12.33 12.83
CA ALA A 166 -9.07 12.30 13.88
C ALA A 166 -8.84 11.06 14.75
N MET A 167 -8.51 11.30 16.01
CA MET A 167 -8.29 10.25 17.00
C MET A 167 -9.46 10.27 17.99
N GLU A 168 -10.11 9.15 18.14
CA GLU A 168 -11.13 8.96 19.16
C GLU A 168 -10.52 8.23 20.36
N VAL A 169 -10.76 8.74 21.56
CA VAL A 169 -10.28 8.12 22.80
C VAL A 169 -11.47 7.65 23.62
N ASN A 170 -11.55 6.36 23.88
CA ASN A 170 -12.66 5.79 24.66
C ASN A 170 -12.43 5.91 26.18
N LYS A 171 -13.43 5.46 26.96
CA LYS A 171 -13.40 5.49 28.45
C LYS A 171 -12.22 4.74 29.08
N HIS A 172 -11.58 3.83 28.36
CA HIS A 172 -10.42 3.07 28.83
C HIS A 172 -9.08 3.72 28.46
N GLY A 173 -9.11 4.94 27.86
CA GLY A 173 -7.92 5.64 27.38
C GLY A 173 -7.28 4.99 26.15
N ILE A 174 -8.08 4.24 25.37
CA ILE A 174 -7.65 3.59 24.13
C ILE A 174 -8.00 4.51 22.98
N ALA A 175 -6.98 4.85 22.20
CA ALA A 175 -7.09 5.73 21.06
C ALA A 175 -7.28 4.94 19.75
N THR A 176 -8.22 5.38 18.93
CA THR A 176 -8.55 4.80 17.63
C THR A 176 -8.48 5.87 16.57
N GLY A 177 -7.88 5.57 15.42
CA GLY A 177 -7.78 6.49 14.28
C GLY A 177 -6.79 5.98 13.24
N ASP A 178 -6.44 6.84 12.27
CA ASP A 178 -5.45 6.51 11.25
C ASP A 178 -4.08 6.19 11.88
N LEU A 179 -3.34 5.21 11.31
CA LEU A 179 -2.00 4.87 11.79
C LEU A 179 -1.04 6.07 11.78
N SER A 180 -1.17 6.97 10.78
CA SER A 180 -0.37 8.19 10.72
C SER A 180 -0.67 9.13 11.90
N GLY A 181 -1.92 9.17 12.37
CA GLY A 181 -2.31 9.91 13.58
C GLY A 181 -1.71 9.34 14.86
N ILE A 182 -1.54 8.01 14.92
CA ILE A 182 -0.89 7.33 16.04
C ILE A 182 0.63 7.61 16.04
N VAL A 183 1.27 7.57 14.87
CA VAL A 183 2.73 7.69 14.73
C VAL A 183 3.22 9.15 14.81
N THR A 184 2.47 10.10 14.24
CA THR A 184 2.88 11.52 14.17
C THR A 184 3.22 12.13 15.54
N PRO A 185 2.46 11.94 16.63
CA PRO A 185 2.81 12.45 17.95
C PRO A 185 4.13 11.91 18.49
N LEU A 186 4.56 10.73 18.02
CA LEU A 186 5.80 10.07 18.45
C LEU A 186 7.05 10.63 17.77
N ILE A 187 6.90 11.43 16.72
CA ILE A 187 8.02 12.13 16.08
C ILE A 187 8.60 13.13 17.07
N ARG A 188 9.85 12.91 17.47
CA ARG A 188 10.55 13.71 18.48
C ARG A 188 11.73 14.44 17.84
N TRP A 189 12.23 15.40 18.59
CA TRP A 189 13.51 16.01 18.30
C TRP A 189 14.62 14.95 18.18
N PRO A 190 15.55 15.04 17.22
CA PRO A 190 15.73 16.11 16.22
C PRO A 190 14.89 15.96 14.94
N ILE A 191 14.22 14.85 14.72
CA ILE A 191 13.46 14.58 13.48
C ILE A 191 12.31 15.59 13.28
N SER A 192 11.70 16.08 14.37
CA SER A 192 10.63 17.07 14.31
C SER A 192 11.06 18.41 13.66
N GLU A 193 12.36 18.74 13.67
CA GLU A 193 12.88 19.96 13.05
C GLU A 193 12.87 19.93 11.52
N ILE A 194 13.06 18.76 10.95
CA ILE A 194 13.07 18.55 9.49
C ILE A 194 11.73 18.07 8.96
N TYR A 195 10.81 17.69 9.85
CA TYR A 195 9.51 17.12 9.49
C TYR A 195 8.52 18.20 9.03
N LEU A 196 8.00 18.06 7.82
CA LEU A 196 6.86 18.81 7.30
C LEU A 196 5.65 17.89 7.16
N PRO A 197 4.45 18.42 7.38
CA PRO A 197 4.09 19.83 7.63
C PRO A 197 4.15 20.25 9.11
N GLY A 198 4.76 19.46 9.96
CA GLY A 198 4.72 19.64 11.41
C GLY A 198 3.47 19.03 12.05
N LYS A 199 3.54 18.70 13.35
CA LYS A 199 2.49 17.93 14.03
C LYS A 199 1.11 18.58 13.96
N ARG A 200 1.02 19.90 14.11
CA ARG A 200 -0.25 20.64 14.14
C ARG A 200 -1.04 20.44 12.83
N ILE A 201 -0.38 20.58 11.68
CA ILE A 201 -1.01 20.41 10.37
C ILE A 201 -1.24 18.92 10.09
N ALA A 202 -0.24 18.07 10.39
CA ALA A 202 -0.35 16.64 10.18
C ALA A 202 -1.54 16.01 10.92
N LEU A 203 -1.94 16.57 12.08
CA LEU A 203 -3.06 16.10 12.89
C LEU A 203 -4.42 16.74 12.55
N MET A 204 -4.51 17.52 11.48
CA MET A 204 -5.80 18.04 11.01
C MET A 204 -6.66 16.91 10.43
N SER A 205 -7.96 16.90 10.76
CA SER A 205 -8.94 15.95 10.27
C SER A 205 -9.61 16.40 8.97
N ASP A 206 -9.83 17.71 8.79
CA ASP A 206 -10.38 18.28 7.57
C ASP A 206 -9.33 18.21 6.44
N TRP A 207 -9.58 17.38 5.44
CA TRP A 207 -8.63 17.10 4.37
C TRP A 207 -8.36 18.32 3.46
N PRO A 208 -9.36 19.04 2.96
CA PRO A 208 -9.12 20.25 2.17
C PRO A 208 -8.32 21.32 2.93
N ALA A 209 -8.70 21.61 4.17
CA ALA A 209 -7.97 22.56 5.02
C ALA A 209 -6.54 22.07 5.32
N LYS A 210 -6.34 20.77 5.48
CA LYS A 210 -5.03 20.17 5.68
C LYS A 210 -4.13 20.34 4.47
N ILE A 211 -4.61 20.06 3.26
CA ILE A 211 -3.87 20.25 2.01
C ILE A 211 -3.50 21.72 1.83
N GLU A 212 -4.42 22.64 2.08
CA GLU A 212 -4.15 24.08 2.03
C GLU A 212 -3.05 24.50 3.01
N ALA A 213 -3.16 24.05 4.27
CA ALA A 213 -2.17 24.35 5.29
C ALA A 213 -0.79 23.73 4.97
N MET A 214 -0.77 22.51 4.42
CA MET A 214 0.44 21.84 3.98
C MET A 214 1.10 22.59 2.83
N ALA A 215 0.33 22.98 1.81
CA ALA A 215 0.84 23.72 0.65
C ALA A 215 1.46 25.05 1.09
N ARG A 216 0.80 25.82 1.99
CA ARG A 216 1.35 27.05 2.58
C ARG A 216 2.64 26.81 3.35
N ALA A 217 2.73 25.72 4.12
CA ALA A 217 3.94 25.37 4.86
C ALA A 217 5.11 24.95 3.95
N CYS A 218 4.81 24.43 2.75
CA CYS A 218 5.79 23.82 1.85
C CYS A 218 6.26 24.75 0.72
N VAL A 219 5.46 25.74 0.31
CA VAL A 219 5.73 26.57 -0.87
C VAL A 219 7.05 27.34 -0.79
N HIS A 220 7.52 27.69 0.40
CA HIS A 220 8.79 28.36 0.64
C HIS A 220 9.85 27.47 1.31
N ALA A 221 9.54 26.20 1.53
CA ALA A 221 10.45 25.28 2.20
C ALA A 221 11.39 24.59 1.21
N ASP A 222 12.62 24.33 1.64
CA ASP A 222 13.58 23.50 0.91
C ASP A 222 13.22 22.01 1.12
N VAL A 223 12.21 21.53 0.37
CA VAL A 223 11.76 20.13 0.42
C VAL A 223 12.73 19.26 -0.37
N ARG A 224 13.33 18.26 0.30
CA ARG A 224 14.31 17.35 -0.31
C ARG A 224 13.86 15.91 -0.40
N MET A 225 12.86 15.56 0.37
CA MET A 225 12.24 14.23 0.34
C MET A 225 10.74 14.36 0.55
N ILE A 226 9.97 13.60 -0.20
CA ILE A 226 8.53 13.45 -0.03
C ILE A 226 8.22 11.99 0.23
N ASN A 227 7.37 11.72 1.22
CA ASN A 227 6.82 10.40 1.49
C ASN A 227 5.28 10.48 1.50
N GLY A 228 4.64 9.66 0.70
CA GLY A 228 3.17 9.59 0.64
C GLY A 228 2.65 8.82 -0.55
N MET A 229 1.32 8.81 -0.69
CA MET A 229 0.69 8.22 -1.87
C MET A 229 0.83 9.13 -3.10
N PRO A 230 1.11 8.59 -4.29
CA PRO A 230 1.22 9.38 -5.52
C PRO A 230 0.01 10.27 -5.81
N SER A 231 -1.21 9.76 -5.62
CA SER A 231 -2.44 10.54 -5.81
C SER A 231 -2.50 11.79 -4.91
N TRP A 232 -2.10 11.66 -3.67
CA TRP A 232 -2.07 12.80 -2.73
C TRP A 232 -0.97 13.80 -3.05
N MET A 233 0.18 13.31 -3.54
CA MET A 233 1.26 14.18 -4.01
C MET A 233 0.80 15.08 -5.14
N LEU A 234 0.03 14.56 -6.10
CA LEU A 234 -0.48 15.36 -7.22
C LEU A 234 -1.40 16.50 -6.75
N VAL A 235 -2.30 16.23 -5.81
CA VAL A 235 -3.18 17.27 -5.23
C VAL A 235 -2.36 18.36 -4.54
N LEU A 236 -1.34 17.95 -3.78
CA LEU A 236 -0.44 18.91 -3.11
C LEU A 236 0.40 19.70 -4.10
N PHE A 237 0.95 19.08 -5.15
CA PHE A 237 1.75 19.74 -6.18
C PHE A 237 0.96 20.83 -6.89
N GLU A 238 -0.28 20.53 -7.28
CA GLU A 238 -1.18 21.49 -7.89
C GLU A 238 -1.37 22.71 -6.98
N ARG A 239 -1.70 22.47 -5.71
CA ARG A 239 -1.96 23.55 -4.77
C ARG A 239 -0.71 24.39 -4.43
N VAL A 240 0.46 23.75 -4.35
CA VAL A 240 1.74 24.45 -4.14
C VAL A 240 2.08 25.35 -5.33
N LEU A 241 1.86 24.90 -6.57
CA LEU A 241 2.07 25.70 -7.77
C LEU A 241 1.13 26.92 -7.84
N GLU A 242 -0.16 26.72 -7.52
CA GLU A 242 -1.13 27.82 -7.45
C GLU A 242 -0.70 28.88 -6.45
N LEU A 243 -0.32 28.48 -5.23
CA LEU A 243 0.13 29.40 -4.19
C LEU A 243 1.41 30.13 -4.57
N ALA A 244 2.36 29.45 -5.21
CA ALA A 244 3.59 30.08 -5.69
C ALA A 244 3.30 31.18 -6.72
N ARG A 245 2.41 30.90 -7.69
CA ARG A 245 1.99 31.86 -8.71
C ARG A 245 1.22 33.04 -8.12
N ALA A 246 0.28 32.76 -7.22
CA ALA A 246 -0.47 33.80 -6.52
C ALA A 246 0.44 34.71 -5.67
N GLY A 247 1.54 34.15 -5.14
CA GLY A 247 2.59 34.89 -4.41
C GLY A 247 3.61 35.60 -5.33
N GLY A 248 3.38 35.68 -6.65
CA GLY A 248 4.24 36.37 -7.60
C GLY A 248 5.48 35.56 -8.05
N ARG A 249 5.63 34.29 -7.65
CA ARG A 249 6.71 33.42 -8.12
C ARG A 249 6.32 32.79 -9.45
N PRO A 250 7.06 33.03 -10.55
CA PRO A 250 6.69 32.53 -11.89
C PRO A 250 7.04 31.04 -12.05
N ALA A 251 6.61 30.20 -11.08
CA ALA A 251 6.86 28.78 -11.09
C ALA A 251 5.94 28.06 -12.09
N LYS A 252 6.52 27.31 -13.01
CA LYS A 252 5.80 26.46 -13.97
C LYS A 252 5.73 25.01 -13.49
N THR A 253 6.74 24.57 -12.75
CA THR A 253 6.95 23.18 -12.32
C THR A 253 7.28 23.10 -10.83
N ILE A 254 7.17 21.92 -10.27
CA ILE A 254 7.61 21.65 -8.89
C ILE A 254 9.13 21.77 -8.75
N ALA A 255 9.88 21.48 -9.82
CA ALA A 255 11.33 21.70 -9.84
C ALA A 255 11.71 23.18 -9.65
N ASP A 256 10.88 24.13 -10.11
CA ASP A 256 11.07 25.57 -9.89
C ASP A 256 10.87 25.94 -8.41
N ILE A 257 10.06 25.19 -7.68
CA ILE A 257 9.75 25.45 -6.27
C ILE A 257 10.71 24.69 -5.35
N TRP A 258 10.94 23.40 -5.63
CA TRP A 258 11.79 22.50 -4.84
C TRP A 258 12.95 21.94 -5.68
N PRO A 259 13.90 22.78 -6.09
CA PRO A 259 15.01 22.35 -6.97
C PRO A 259 15.92 21.29 -6.33
N ASN A 260 15.89 21.15 -5.02
CA ASN A 260 16.67 20.19 -4.25
C ASN A 260 15.88 18.90 -3.90
N LEU A 261 14.66 18.72 -4.43
CA LEU A 261 13.92 17.49 -4.21
C LEU A 261 14.66 16.31 -4.85
N GLU A 262 15.15 15.41 -4.02
CA GLU A 262 16.06 14.33 -4.42
C GLU A 262 15.40 12.97 -4.38
N LEU A 263 14.39 12.76 -3.50
CA LEU A 263 13.79 11.46 -3.27
C LEU A 263 12.26 11.54 -3.10
N ILE A 264 11.56 10.74 -3.88
CA ILE A 264 10.15 10.40 -3.65
C ILE A 264 10.07 8.99 -3.07
N VAL A 265 9.46 8.87 -1.87
CA VAL A 265 9.12 7.59 -1.25
C VAL A 265 7.62 7.40 -1.37
N HIS A 266 7.19 6.30 -1.96
CA HIS A 266 5.78 6.06 -2.23
C HIS A 266 5.35 4.64 -1.88
N GLY A 267 4.06 4.44 -1.73
CA GLY A 267 3.46 3.14 -1.47
C GLY A 267 1.94 3.23 -1.38
N GLY A 268 1.32 2.11 -1.11
CA GLY A 268 -0.12 2.02 -0.90
C GLY A 268 -0.98 1.99 -2.16
N VAL A 269 -0.45 2.41 -3.31
CA VAL A 269 -1.02 2.23 -4.65
C VAL A 269 0.11 2.05 -5.65
N LYS A 270 -0.18 1.40 -6.79
CA LYS A 270 0.77 1.25 -7.88
C LYS A 270 1.15 2.62 -8.45
N TYR A 271 2.44 2.88 -8.66
CA TYR A 271 2.92 4.19 -9.11
C TYR A 271 2.67 4.45 -10.59
N ALA A 272 2.75 3.42 -11.43
CA ALA A 272 2.74 3.54 -12.89
C ALA A 272 1.60 4.42 -13.46
N PRO A 273 0.35 4.34 -12.98
CA PRO A 273 -0.73 5.20 -13.47
C PRO A 273 -0.52 6.70 -13.22
N PHE A 274 0.35 7.05 -12.29
CA PHE A 274 0.61 8.44 -11.89
C PHE A 274 1.91 9.01 -12.48
N ASP A 275 2.77 8.16 -13.07
CA ASP A 275 4.12 8.53 -13.50
C ASP A 275 4.12 9.73 -14.45
N SER A 276 3.31 9.71 -15.50
CA SER A 276 3.24 10.79 -16.49
C SER A 276 2.81 12.14 -15.86
N ARG A 277 1.87 12.12 -14.91
CA ARG A 277 1.43 13.34 -14.21
C ARG A 277 2.51 13.86 -13.26
N VAL A 278 3.18 12.97 -12.51
CA VAL A 278 4.29 13.38 -11.64
C VAL A 278 5.40 14.03 -12.46
N ARG A 279 5.76 13.45 -13.62
CA ARG A 279 6.74 14.05 -14.55
C ARG A 279 6.27 15.39 -15.09
N THR A 280 4.99 15.52 -15.45
CA THR A 280 4.42 16.80 -15.89
C THR A 280 4.53 17.86 -14.79
N PHE A 281 4.17 17.55 -13.56
CA PHE A 281 4.34 18.47 -12.44
C PHE A 281 5.80 18.79 -12.16
N TRP A 282 6.69 17.81 -12.29
CA TRP A 282 8.12 17.97 -12.01
C TRP A 282 8.85 18.77 -13.08
N SER A 283 8.66 18.44 -14.36
CA SER A 283 9.46 18.93 -15.48
C SER A 283 8.68 19.72 -16.53
N GLY A 284 7.37 19.81 -16.42
CA GLY A 284 6.50 20.46 -17.42
C GLY A 284 6.08 19.55 -18.58
N ARG A 285 6.59 18.30 -18.65
CA ARG A 285 6.31 17.36 -19.74
C ARG A 285 6.04 15.96 -19.20
N SER A 286 5.07 15.25 -19.77
CA SER A 286 4.69 13.89 -19.37
C SER A 286 5.77 12.84 -19.66
N ASP A 287 6.60 13.08 -20.68
CA ASP A 287 7.77 12.30 -21.08
C ASP A 287 9.10 12.90 -20.60
N GLY A 288 9.05 13.98 -19.82
CA GLY A 288 10.19 14.70 -19.30
C GLY A 288 10.97 13.95 -18.22
N PRO A 289 12.08 14.55 -17.75
CA PRO A 289 12.85 13.98 -16.66
C PRO A 289 12.00 13.82 -15.40
N ASP A 290 12.35 12.83 -14.61
CA ASP A 290 11.74 12.52 -13.32
C ASP A 290 12.58 13.06 -12.16
N VAL A 291 12.02 13.03 -10.94
CA VAL A 291 12.79 13.24 -9.72
C VAL A 291 13.94 12.24 -9.67
N ALA A 292 15.07 12.66 -9.15
CA ALA A 292 16.32 11.90 -9.23
C ALA A 292 16.21 10.46 -8.73
N ARG A 293 15.38 10.21 -7.69
CA ARG A 293 15.23 8.89 -7.10
C ARG A 293 13.81 8.64 -6.61
N ARG A 294 13.36 7.40 -6.78
CA ARG A 294 12.12 6.88 -6.21
C ARG A 294 12.39 5.62 -5.41
N LEU A 295 11.65 5.43 -4.35
CA LEU A 295 11.73 4.25 -3.48
C LEU A 295 10.32 3.82 -3.12
N GLU A 296 9.98 2.59 -3.45
CA GLU A 296 8.68 2.01 -3.18
C GLU A 296 8.66 1.25 -1.86
N LEU A 297 7.53 1.38 -1.15
CA LEU A 297 7.27 0.73 0.12
C LEU A 297 6.01 -0.13 0.04
N TYR A 298 6.02 -1.20 0.79
CA TYR A 298 4.82 -1.97 1.10
C TYR A 298 4.51 -1.89 2.62
N PRO A 299 3.99 -0.76 3.10
CA PRO A 299 3.47 -0.64 4.45
C PRO A 299 2.02 -1.08 4.48
N ALA A 300 1.61 -1.69 5.59
CA ALA A 300 0.22 -1.97 5.92
C ALA A 300 -0.06 -1.52 7.35
N SER A 301 -1.33 -1.35 7.72
CA SER A 301 -1.71 -1.04 9.10
C SER A 301 -1.34 -2.17 10.05
N GLU A 302 -1.29 -3.39 9.54
CA GLU A 302 -0.90 -4.61 10.23
C GLU A 302 0.61 -4.72 10.48
N GLY A 303 1.43 -4.04 9.68
CA GLY A 303 2.88 -4.03 9.78
C GLY A 303 3.58 -3.72 8.46
N PHE A 304 4.87 -3.47 8.52
CA PHE A 304 5.70 -3.26 7.34
C PHE A 304 6.05 -4.59 6.68
N ILE A 305 5.74 -4.77 5.39
CA ILE A 305 5.90 -6.05 4.70
C ILE A 305 7.18 -6.07 3.86
N ALA A 306 7.39 -5.06 3.00
CA ALA A 306 8.55 -5.04 2.11
C ALA A 306 8.99 -3.62 1.76
N ILE A 307 10.25 -3.47 1.34
CA ILE A 307 10.88 -2.19 0.95
C ILE A 307 11.71 -2.45 -0.31
N GLN A 308 11.62 -1.56 -1.29
CA GLN A 308 12.48 -1.59 -2.47
C GLN A 308 13.95 -1.47 -2.06
N ASP A 309 14.77 -2.41 -2.51
CA ASP A 309 16.20 -2.48 -2.15
C ASP A 309 17.13 -2.40 -3.38
N GLN A 310 16.57 -2.30 -4.58
CA GLN A 310 17.32 -2.14 -5.83
C GLN A 310 16.70 -1.02 -6.67
N PRO A 311 17.49 -0.01 -7.06
CA PRO A 311 17.04 1.04 -7.98
C PRO A 311 16.58 0.44 -9.31
N GLY A 312 15.43 0.92 -9.83
CA GLY A 312 14.89 0.46 -11.11
C GLY A 312 14.27 -0.94 -11.13
N SER A 313 14.40 -1.72 -10.05
CA SER A 313 13.72 -3.00 -9.91
C SER A 313 12.32 -2.82 -9.33
N PRO A 314 11.27 -3.43 -9.91
CA PRO A 314 9.93 -3.36 -9.36
C PRO A 314 9.73 -4.23 -8.11
N GLY A 315 10.68 -5.10 -7.81
CA GLY A 315 10.59 -6.01 -6.66
C GLY A 315 10.98 -5.35 -5.35
N LEU A 316 10.23 -5.67 -4.30
CA LEU A 316 10.43 -5.20 -2.94
C LEU A 316 11.00 -6.34 -2.09
N ARG A 317 12.07 -6.10 -1.34
CA ARG A 317 12.62 -7.10 -0.42
C ARG A 317 11.78 -7.21 0.84
N LEU A 318 11.42 -8.44 1.21
CA LEU A 318 10.67 -8.76 2.43
C LEU A 318 11.42 -8.26 3.69
N CYS A 319 10.71 -7.63 4.61
CA CYS A 319 11.22 -7.16 5.90
C CYS A 319 11.33 -8.34 6.89
N SER A 320 12.17 -9.31 6.57
CA SER A 320 12.24 -10.62 7.24
C SER A 320 12.78 -10.58 8.67
N ASP A 321 13.31 -9.47 9.12
CA ASP A 321 13.86 -9.28 10.47
C ASP A 321 13.15 -8.18 11.28
N ALA A 322 11.93 -7.81 10.90
CA ALA A 322 11.18 -6.68 11.45
C ALA A 322 10.01 -7.10 12.38
N MET A 323 10.24 -8.07 13.27
CA MET A 323 9.29 -8.51 14.30
C MET A 323 7.93 -9.00 13.77
N ASN A 324 7.86 -9.42 12.52
CA ASN A 324 6.69 -10.08 11.93
C ASN A 324 7.13 -11.38 11.27
N PHE A 325 6.20 -12.32 11.19
CA PHE A 325 6.36 -13.57 10.45
C PHE A 325 5.36 -13.61 9.31
N TYR A 326 5.81 -14.01 8.13
CA TYR A 326 5.01 -14.00 6.91
C TYR A 326 4.85 -15.39 6.34
N GLU A 327 3.63 -15.69 5.91
CA GLU A 327 3.25 -16.86 5.12
C GLU A 327 2.52 -16.39 3.86
N PHE A 328 2.44 -17.26 2.88
CA PHE A 328 1.93 -16.96 1.56
C PHE A 328 1.00 -18.10 1.12
N ILE A 329 -0.26 -17.79 0.90
CA ILE A 329 -1.30 -18.73 0.51
C ILE A 329 -1.45 -18.68 -1.02
N PRO A 330 -1.31 -19.79 -1.78
CA PRO A 330 -1.58 -19.79 -3.22
C PRO A 330 -2.95 -19.15 -3.52
N LEU A 331 -2.99 -18.24 -4.51
CA LEU A 331 -4.18 -17.45 -4.79
C LEU A 331 -5.40 -18.33 -5.10
N GLU A 332 -5.20 -19.42 -5.82
CA GLU A 332 -6.25 -20.37 -6.20
C GLU A 332 -6.80 -21.17 -5.02
N ARG A 333 -6.06 -21.21 -3.91
CA ARG A 333 -6.41 -21.98 -2.72
C ARG A 333 -6.80 -21.14 -1.50
N VAL A 334 -6.89 -19.83 -1.65
CA VAL A 334 -7.19 -18.92 -0.52
C VAL A 334 -8.60 -19.16 0.07
N ASN A 335 -9.52 -19.67 -0.74
CA ASN A 335 -10.89 -19.96 -0.31
C ASN A 335 -11.10 -21.40 0.19
N ASP A 336 -10.05 -22.22 0.26
CA ASP A 336 -10.14 -23.54 0.86
C ASP A 336 -10.54 -23.43 2.35
N ALA A 337 -11.23 -24.42 2.88
CA ALA A 337 -11.60 -24.45 4.30
C ALA A 337 -10.37 -24.43 5.24
N ALA A 338 -9.24 -24.98 4.78
CA ALA A 338 -7.94 -24.93 5.45
C ALA A 338 -6.87 -24.62 4.40
N PRO A 339 -6.69 -23.34 4.04
CA PRO A 339 -5.77 -22.98 2.97
C PRO A 339 -4.32 -23.28 3.37
N PRO A 340 -3.53 -23.90 2.47
CA PRO A 340 -2.11 -24.11 2.72
C PRO A 340 -1.39 -22.75 2.70
N ALA A 341 -0.47 -22.55 3.63
CA ALA A 341 0.34 -21.34 3.68
C ALA A 341 1.82 -21.71 3.73
N PHE A 342 2.62 -21.07 2.91
CA PHE A 342 4.03 -21.33 2.69
C PHE A 342 4.88 -20.20 3.28
N ALA A 343 6.00 -20.51 3.89
CA ALA A 343 6.98 -19.49 4.29
C ALA A 343 7.74 -18.97 3.05
N ALA A 344 8.45 -17.87 3.19
CA ALA A 344 9.15 -17.23 2.07
C ALA A 344 10.22 -18.12 1.37
N ASP A 345 10.71 -19.14 2.04
CA ASP A 345 11.64 -20.14 1.52
C ASP A 345 10.95 -21.39 0.91
N GLU A 346 9.62 -21.41 0.94
CA GLU A 346 8.81 -22.52 0.41
C GLU A 346 7.99 -22.12 -0.82
N VAL A 347 7.92 -20.82 -1.14
CA VAL A 347 7.21 -20.30 -2.30
C VAL A 347 7.99 -20.50 -3.60
N GLU A 348 7.31 -20.40 -4.73
CA GLU A 348 7.90 -20.52 -6.05
C GLU A 348 7.81 -19.17 -6.80
N PRO A 349 8.89 -18.75 -7.48
CA PRO A 349 8.87 -17.56 -8.32
C PRO A 349 7.80 -17.64 -9.42
N GLY A 350 7.17 -16.50 -9.73
CA GLY A 350 6.14 -16.41 -10.77
C GLY A 350 4.76 -16.92 -10.38
N GLN A 351 4.62 -17.56 -9.22
CA GLN A 351 3.30 -17.90 -8.67
C GLN A 351 2.73 -16.76 -7.84
N ARG A 352 1.40 -16.68 -7.79
CA ARG A 352 0.66 -15.67 -7.05
C ARG A 352 0.20 -16.18 -5.70
N TYR A 353 0.43 -15.38 -4.69
CA TYR A 353 0.10 -15.72 -3.30
C TYR A 353 -0.64 -14.59 -2.62
N VAL A 354 -1.54 -14.94 -1.71
CA VAL A 354 -2.16 -14.00 -0.77
C VAL A 354 -1.30 -13.94 0.50
N VAL A 355 -0.99 -12.73 0.93
CA VAL A 355 -0.17 -12.52 2.12
C VAL A 355 -0.93 -12.88 3.38
N CYS A 356 -0.34 -13.72 4.20
CA CYS A 356 -0.76 -14.09 5.53
C CYS A 356 0.34 -13.73 6.52
N MET A 357 0.03 -13.15 7.66
CA MET A 357 1.06 -12.68 8.57
C MET A 357 0.72 -12.88 10.04
N SER A 358 1.76 -13.09 10.85
CA SER A 358 1.69 -13.07 12.30
C SER A 358 2.49 -11.88 12.81
N THR A 359 1.85 -11.03 13.62
CA THR A 359 2.39 -9.70 13.95
C THR A 359 2.73 -9.55 15.42
N CYS A 360 3.64 -8.64 15.71
CA CYS A 360 3.96 -8.22 17.06
C CYS A 360 2.88 -7.33 17.70
N ALA A 361 1.63 -7.46 17.25
CA ALA A 361 0.45 -6.84 17.85
C ALA A 361 -0.71 -7.84 18.03
N GLY A 362 -0.45 -9.13 17.80
CA GLY A 362 -1.39 -10.21 18.12
C GLY A 362 -2.32 -10.63 16.99
N LEU A 363 -2.05 -10.27 15.75
CA LEU A 363 -2.69 -10.93 14.63
C LEU A 363 -1.88 -12.21 14.31
N TRP A 364 -2.55 -13.35 14.26
CA TRP A 364 -1.95 -14.67 14.12
C TRP A 364 -2.43 -15.37 12.86
N ARG A 365 -1.53 -15.62 11.91
CA ARG A 365 -1.85 -16.16 10.57
C ARG A 365 -3.02 -15.41 9.92
N TYR A 366 -2.94 -14.08 10.03
CA TYR A 366 -3.97 -13.17 9.53
C TYR A 366 -3.83 -12.96 8.03
N ILE A 367 -4.89 -13.22 7.29
CA ILE A 367 -4.97 -13.01 5.83
C ILE A 367 -5.22 -11.52 5.59
N ILE A 368 -4.18 -10.80 5.13
CA ILE A 368 -4.29 -9.37 4.84
C ILE A 368 -5.06 -9.09 3.53
N GLY A 369 -5.01 -10.05 2.61
CA GLY A 369 -5.76 -10.01 1.37
C GLY A 369 -5.03 -9.42 0.17
N ASP A 370 -3.82 -8.91 0.35
CA ASP A 370 -2.98 -8.46 -0.78
C ASP A 370 -2.37 -9.66 -1.49
N VAL A 371 -2.36 -9.60 -2.82
CA VAL A 371 -1.79 -10.61 -3.71
C VAL A 371 -0.40 -10.18 -4.12
N VAL A 372 0.56 -11.07 -3.97
CA VAL A 372 1.97 -10.85 -4.33
C VAL A 372 2.48 -11.96 -5.25
N GLU A 373 3.53 -11.64 -6.00
CA GLU A 373 4.28 -12.56 -6.83
C GLU A 373 5.77 -12.41 -6.49
N PHE A 374 6.49 -13.52 -6.37
CA PHE A 374 7.92 -13.50 -6.05
C PHE A 374 8.78 -13.45 -7.30
N ASP A 375 9.71 -12.50 -7.34
CA ASP A 375 10.76 -12.40 -8.37
C ASP A 375 11.99 -13.25 -8.01
N ALA A 376 12.25 -13.41 -6.71
CA ALA A 376 13.34 -14.21 -6.16
C ALA A 376 12.95 -14.78 -4.80
N VAL A 377 13.48 -15.94 -4.49
CA VAL A 377 13.23 -16.66 -3.25
C VAL A 377 14.55 -16.98 -2.52
N PRO A 378 14.55 -17.00 -1.17
CA PRO A 378 15.74 -17.33 -0.38
C PRO A 378 16.01 -18.83 -0.39
N ASP A 379 17.18 -19.20 0.11
CA ASP A 379 17.51 -20.60 0.34
C ASP A 379 16.52 -21.25 1.32
N ARG A 380 16.13 -22.47 1.04
CA ARG A 380 15.32 -23.27 1.97
C ARG A 380 16.07 -23.50 3.27
N LEU A 381 15.35 -23.53 4.38
CA LEU A 381 15.94 -23.76 5.69
C LEU A 381 16.81 -25.04 5.70
N GLY A 382 18.08 -24.89 6.06
CA GLY A 382 19.05 -26.00 6.09
C GLY A 382 19.51 -26.51 4.73
N ARG A 383 19.11 -25.87 3.61
CA ARG A 383 19.51 -26.24 2.25
C ARG A 383 20.12 -25.04 1.52
N PRO A 384 21.43 -24.80 1.63
CA PRO A 384 22.11 -23.71 0.94
C PRO A 384 22.01 -23.88 -0.59
N ASP A 385 22.14 -22.75 -1.28
CA ASP A 385 22.14 -22.64 -2.75
C ASP A 385 20.90 -23.19 -3.48
N THR A 386 19.76 -23.26 -2.75
CA THR A 386 18.46 -23.62 -3.35
C THR A 386 17.66 -22.41 -3.79
N GLY A 387 18.01 -21.21 -3.30
CA GLY A 387 17.31 -19.98 -3.60
C GLY A 387 17.91 -19.22 -4.78
N SER A 388 17.08 -18.40 -5.43
CA SER A 388 17.48 -17.52 -6.54
C SER A 388 17.95 -16.13 -6.06
N GLY A 389 17.70 -15.75 -4.80
CA GLY A 389 18.08 -14.44 -4.24
C GLY A 389 17.44 -14.13 -2.90
N PRO A 390 17.44 -12.88 -2.46
CA PRO A 390 16.61 -12.43 -1.34
C PRO A 390 15.14 -12.68 -1.62
N ALA A 391 14.32 -12.88 -0.58
CA ALA A 391 12.86 -12.89 -0.74
C ALA A 391 12.39 -11.53 -1.30
N ARG A 392 12.13 -11.48 -2.59
CA ARG A 392 11.74 -10.26 -3.30
C ARG A 392 10.42 -10.49 -3.99
N LEU A 393 9.46 -9.61 -3.73
CA LEU A 393 8.09 -9.75 -4.18
C LEU A 393 7.57 -8.46 -4.81
N ARG A 394 6.54 -8.58 -5.65
CA ARG A 394 5.75 -7.48 -6.21
C ARG A 394 4.31 -7.59 -5.74
N ILE A 395 3.68 -6.46 -5.46
CA ILE A 395 2.25 -6.41 -5.19
C ILE A 395 1.53 -6.42 -6.55
N VAL A 396 0.68 -7.43 -6.76
CA VAL A 396 -0.05 -7.58 -8.02
C VAL A 396 -1.54 -7.28 -7.91
N GLY A 397 -2.07 -7.21 -6.68
CA GLY A 397 -3.47 -6.86 -6.47
C GLY A 397 -3.98 -7.22 -5.08
N ARG A 398 -5.30 -7.43 -4.98
CA ARG A 398 -5.97 -7.96 -3.79
C ARG A 398 -6.88 -9.10 -4.18
N HIS A 399 -6.93 -10.18 -3.37
CA HIS A 399 -7.71 -11.39 -3.70
C HIS A 399 -9.24 -11.13 -3.73
N ARG A 400 -9.73 -10.13 -3.00
CA ARG A 400 -11.14 -9.69 -3.02
C ARG A 400 -11.42 -8.49 -3.91
N HIS A 401 -10.40 -7.88 -4.50
CA HIS A 401 -10.53 -6.84 -5.51
C HIS A 401 -10.17 -7.43 -6.87
N PHE A 402 -11.07 -8.23 -7.38
CA PHE A 402 -11.03 -8.78 -8.73
C PHE A 402 -12.41 -8.60 -9.35
N ILE A 403 -12.49 -8.72 -10.66
CA ILE A 403 -13.74 -8.74 -11.41
C ILE A 403 -13.90 -10.12 -11.99
N ASN A 404 -14.99 -10.74 -11.68
CA ASN A 404 -15.33 -12.09 -12.16
C ASN A 404 -16.84 -12.17 -12.42
N ALA A 405 -17.34 -11.32 -13.31
CA ALA A 405 -18.75 -11.31 -13.68
C ALA A 405 -19.13 -12.49 -14.59
N PHE A 406 -18.13 -13.09 -15.25
CA PHE A 406 -18.33 -14.15 -16.23
C PHE A 406 -17.21 -15.22 -16.23
N GLY A 407 -16.44 -15.33 -15.14
CA GLY A 407 -15.31 -16.26 -15.02
C GLY A 407 -13.99 -15.74 -15.57
N GLU A 408 -13.85 -14.41 -15.77
CA GLU A 408 -12.67 -13.76 -16.32
C GLU A 408 -11.53 -13.54 -15.34
N ASN A 409 -11.79 -13.56 -14.03
CA ASN A 409 -10.82 -13.41 -12.95
C ASN A 409 -9.80 -12.26 -13.16
N LEU A 410 -10.30 -11.06 -13.48
CA LEU A 410 -9.47 -9.88 -13.66
C LEU A 410 -9.08 -9.30 -12.29
N ILE A 411 -7.80 -9.31 -11.98
CA ILE A 411 -7.26 -8.67 -10.78
C ILE A 411 -6.91 -7.20 -11.03
N VAL A 412 -6.71 -6.44 -9.96
CA VAL A 412 -6.34 -5.01 -10.01
C VAL A 412 -5.19 -4.74 -10.96
N GLU A 413 -4.15 -5.58 -10.95
CA GLU A 413 -2.98 -5.42 -11.81
C GLU A 413 -3.34 -5.43 -13.30
N HIS A 414 -4.24 -6.33 -13.72
CA HIS A 414 -4.69 -6.37 -15.12
C HIS A 414 -5.34 -5.04 -15.53
N ILE A 415 -6.21 -4.50 -14.66
CA ILE A 415 -6.91 -3.24 -14.90
C ILE A 415 -5.92 -2.06 -14.92
N GLU A 416 -5.01 -1.99 -13.94
CA GLU A 416 -4.01 -0.92 -13.85
C GLU A 416 -3.07 -0.89 -15.05
N ASN A 417 -2.58 -2.06 -15.49
CA ASN A 417 -1.72 -2.16 -16.66
C ASN A 417 -2.47 -1.76 -17.94
N ALA A 418 -3.72 -2.20 -18.08
CA ALA A 418 -4.54 -1.88 -19.24
C ALA A 418 -4.88 -0.37 -19.30
N VAL A 419 -5.20 0.25 -18.16
CA VAL A 419 -5.41 1.70 -18.06
C VAL A 419 -4.13 2.46 -18.40
N ALA A 420 -2.97 2.04 -17.86
CA ALA A 420 -1.69 2.68 -18.13
C ALA A 420 -1.30 2.58 -19.61
N ALA A 421 -1.46 1.40 -20.24
CA ALA A 421 -1.17 1.21 -21.66
C ALA A 421 -2.09 2.07 -22.55
N ALA A 422 -3.39 2.10 -22.26
CA ALA A 422 -4.36 2.90 -22.99
C ALA A 422 -4.11 4.41 -22.84
N ALA A 423 -3.77 4.86 -21.64
CA ALA A 423 -3.39 6.24 -21.37
C ALA A 423 -2.14 6.64 -22.15
N GLY A 424 -1.11 5.80 -22.14
CA GLY A 424 0.13 6.01 -22.90
C GLY A 424 -0.11 6.09 -24.41
N ALA A 425 -0.90 5.16 -24.97
CA ALA A 425 -1.20 5.12 -26.42
C ALA A 425 -2.06 6.30 -26.91
N THR A 426 -2.82 6.93 -26.00
CA THR A 426 -3.70 8.05 -26.32
C THR A 426 -3.18 9.40 -25.83
N GLY A 427 -2.11 9.43 -25.04
CA GLY A 427 -1.59 10.64 -24.40
C GLY A 427 -2.58 11.28 -23.40
N LEU A 428 -3.50 10.49 -22.81
CA LEU A 428 -4.43 10.97 -21.82
C LEU A 428 -3.75 11.04 -20.45
N LEU A 429 -3.91 12.17 -19.78
CA LEU A 429 -3.48 12.37 -18.40
C LEU A 429 -4.67 12.03 -17.49
N LEU A 430 -4.61 10.87 -16.86
CA LEU A 430 -5.70 10.37 -16.03
C LEU A 430 -5.56 10.82 -14.58
N GLY A 431 -6.71 11.05 -13.94
CA GLY A 431 -6.85 11.17 -12.50
C GLY A 431 -7.00 9.80 -11.82
N GLU A 432 -7.99 9.73 -10.94
CA GLU A 432 -8.39 8.47 -10.31
C GLU A 432 -9.22 7.61 -11.29
N PHE A 433 -9.29 6.31 -11.03
CA PHE A 433 -10.15 5.40 -11.77
C PHE A 433 -10.61 4.23 -10.89
N THR A 434 -11.71 3.62 -11.30
CA THR A 434 -12.21 2.35 -10.76
C THR A 434 -12.88 1.55 -11.87
N ALA A 435 -12.93 0.23 -11.70
CA ALA A 435 -13.59 -0.67 -12.63
C ALA A 435 -14.58 -1.58 -11.90
N GLY A 436 -15.66 -1.94 -12.56
CA GLY A 436 -16.66 -2.85 -12.04
C GLY A 436 -17.29 -3.71 -13.14
N PRO A 437 -17.93 -4.82 -12.76
CA PRO A 437 -18.58 -5.70 -13.70
C PRO A 437 -19.82 -5.05 -14.31
N VAL A 438 -20.11 -5.38 -15.56
CA VAL A 438 -21.41 -5.19 -16.17
C VAL A 438 -22.07 -6.56 -16.22
N TYR A 439 -23.12 -6.74 -15.42
CA TYR A 439 -23.84 -8.00 -15.39
C TYR A 439 -24.76 -8.16 -16.61
N PRO A 440 -24.95 -9.38 -17.13
CA PRO A 440 -25.87 -9.63 -18.22
C PRO A 440 -27.27 -9.30 -17.78
N GLN A 441 -28.07 -8.78 -18.70
CA GLN A 441 -29.49 -8.47 -18.51
C GLN A 441 -30.27 -8.95 -19.71
N GLU A 442 -31.36 -9.67 -19.49
CA GLU A 442 -32.30 -10.00 -20.55
C GLU A 442 -33.07 -8.75 -21.00
N ALA A 443 -33.55 -8.77 -22.24
CA ALA A 443 -34.38 -7.71 -22.76
C ALA A 443 -35.72 -7.67 -21.97
N THR A 444 -36.12 -6.47 -21.57
CA THR A 444 -37.42 -6.20 -20.97
C THR A 444 -38.11 -5.12 -21.77
N ASP A 445 -39.43 -4.91 -21.55
CA ASP A 445 -40.18 -3.84 -22.22
C ASP A 445 -39.61 -2.44 -21.98
N LEU A 446 -38.76 -2.30 -20.93
CA LEU A 446 -38.17 -1.02 -20.52
C LEU A 446 -36.66 -0.90 -20.83
N ALA A 447 -35.97 -2.01 -21.17
CA ALA A 447 -34.54 -2.00 -21.43
C ALA A 447 -34.12 -3.08 -22.43
N PRO A 448 -33.17 -2.78 -23.36
CA PRO A 448 -32.62 -3.78 -24.28
C PRO A 448 -31.75 -4.81 -23.53
N SER A 449 -31.57 -5.99 -24.15
CA SER A 449 -30.66 -7.00 -23.61
C SER A 449 -29.22 -6.45 -23.53
N ARG A 450 -28.54 -6.77 -22.43
CA ARG A 450 -27.15 -6.39 -22.20
C ARG A 450 -26.30 -7.62 -21.90
N ARG A 451 -25.18 -7.77 -22.61
CA ARG A 451 -24.19 -8.82 -22.32
C ARG A 451 -23.35 -8.47 -21.09
N ALA A 452 -22.81 -9.47 -20.45
CA ALA A 452 -21.76 -9.27 -19.45
C ALA A 452 -20.59 -8.47 -20.03
N GLY A 453 -19.92 -7.68 -19.19
CA GLY A 453 -18.82 -6.82 -19.62
C GLY A 453 -18.08 -6.21 -18.44
N LEU A 454 -17.30 -5.23 -18.76
CA LEU A 454 -16.51 -4.44 -17.81
C LEU A 454 -16.75 -2.96 -18.07
N GLU A 455 -16.98 -2.18 -17.03
CA GLU A 455 -16.97 -0.72 -17.10
C GLU A 455 -15.80 -0.16 -16.31
N VAL A 456 -15.05 0.74 -16.93
CA VAL A 456 -14.01 1.54 -16.28
C VAL A 456 -14.47 2.98 -16.24
N VAL A 457 -14.48 3.55 -15.05
CA VAL A 457 -14.76 4.96 -14.82
C VAL A 457 -13.45 5.64 -14.46
N LEU A 458 -13.11 6.71 -15.14
CA LEU A 458 -11.86 7.43 -14.97
C LEU A 458 -12.05 8.94 -14.99
N GLU A 459 -11.20 9.66 -14.28
CA GLU A 459 -11.13 11.12 -14.32
C GLU A 459 -10.18 11.62 -15.39
N HIS A 460 -10.58 12.67 -16.10
CA HIS A 460 -9.74 13.38 -17.04
C HIS A 460 -10.01 14.89 -17.01
N THR A 461 -9.03 15.68 -17.39
CA THR A 461 -9.14 17.13 -17.53
C THR A 461 -9.49 17.49 -18.96
N GLY A 462 -10.62 18.15 -19.19
CA GLY A 462 -11.08 18.61 -20.50
C GLY A 462 -11.81 17.54 -21.31
N ASP A 463 -12.20 17.90 -22.52
CA ASP A 463 -12.95 17.04 -23.41
C ASP A 463 -12.05 16.02 -24.12
N ILE A 464 -12.56 14.82 -24.30
CA ILE A 464 -11.91 13.76 -25.05
C ILE A 464 -12.71 13.57 -26.35
N SER A 465 -12.03 13.63 -27.50
CA SER A 465 -12.68 13.34 -28.78
C SER A 465 -13.16 11.86 -28.81
N PRO A 466 -14.29 11.58 -29.48
CA PRO A 466 -14.81 10.22 -29.61
C PRO A 466 -13.78 9.22 -30.15
N ASP A 467 -12.97 9.62 -31.14
CA ASP A 467 -11.92 8.76 -31.72
C ASP A 467 -10.81 8.43 -30.70
N ARG A 468 -10.44 9.40 -29.86
CA ARG A 468 -9.44 9.21 -28.82
C ARG A 468 -9.94 8.27 -27.73
N LEU A 469 -11.21 8.40 -27.37
CA LEU A 469 -11.87 7.50 -26.40
C LEU A 469 -12.02 6.08 -26.97
N ALA A 470 -12.42 5.96 -28.24
CA ALA A 470 -12.50 4.66 -28.94
C ALA A 470 -11.12 3.98 -28.99
N ARG A 471 -10.05 4.74 -29.29
CA ARG A 471 -8.67 4.22 -29.26
C ARG A 471 -8.25 3.79 -27.87
N PHE A 472 -8.58 4.57 -26.83
CA PHE A 472 -8.33 4.18 -25.45
C PHE A 472 -8.98 2.83 -25.13
N ASN A 473 -10.26 2.68 -25.46
CA ASN A 473 -11.03 1.46 -25.20
C ASN A 473 -10.45 0.24 -25.94
N ALA A 474 -10.05 0.43 -27.20
CA ALA A 474 -9.43 -0.65 -28.00
C ALA A 474 -8.11 -1.13 -27.40
N VAL A 475 -7.24 -0.21 -26.98
CA VAL A 475 -5.96 -0.56 -26.33
C VAL A 475 -6.19 -1.21 -24.97
N PHE A 476 -7.13 -0.68 -24.19
CA PHE A 476 -7.52 -1.25 -22.88
C PHE A 476 -7.99 -2.71 -23.03
N ASP A 477 -8.90 -3.01 -23.96
CA ASP A 477 -9.40 -4.37 -24.23
C ASP A 477 -8.27 -5.29 -24.72
N SER A 478 -7.43 -4.79 -25.63
CA SER A 478 -6.28 -5.55 -26.16
C SER A 478 -5.28 -5.91 -25.06
N GLU A 479 -5.00 -5.01 -24.16
CA GLU A 479 -4.06 -5.22 -23.07
C GLU A 479 -4.62 -6.19 -22.03
N LEU A 480 -5.91 -6.13 -21.71
CA LEU A 480 -6.57 -7.14 -20.87
C LEU A 480 -6.50 -8.54 -21.48
N LYS A 481 -6.73 -8.66 -22.80
CA LYS A 481 -6.59 -9.93 -23.51
C LYS A 481 -5.17 -10.48 -23.44
N ARG A 482 -4.18 -9.63 -23.59
CA ARG A 482 -2.77 -10.03 -23.50
C ARG A 482 -2.40 -10.59 -22.12
N GLN A 483 -3.02 -10.08 -21.06
CA GLN A 483 -2.67 -10.42 -19.68
C GLN A 483 -3.49 -11.58 -19.09
N ASN A 484 -4.66 -11.86 -19.65
CA ASN A 484 -5.60 -12.81 -19.03
C ASN A 484 -6.26 -13.71 -20.09
N VAL A 485 -5.93 -15.00 -20.02
CA VAL A 485 -6.43 -16.02 -20.97
C VAL A 485 -7.93 -16.24 -20.82
N ASP A 486 -8.45 -16.21 -19.59
CA ASP A 486 -9.88 -16.37 -19.32
C ASP A 486 -10.67 -15.21 -19.91
N TYR A 487 -10.20 -13.98 -19.74
CA TYR A 487 -10.80 -12.81 -20.36
C TYR A 487 -10.75 -12.93 -21.89
N THR A 488 -9.61 -13.31 -22.46
CA THR A 488 -9.46 -13.51 -23.92
C THR A 488 -10.48 -14.52 -24.43
N THR A 489 -10.61 -15.67 -23.78
CA THR A 489 -11.58 -16.72 -24.14
C THR A 489 -13.01 -16.17 -24.14
N LYS A 490 -13.41 -15.44 -23.11
CA LYS A 490 -14.77 -14.87 -22.97
C LYS A 490 -15.06 -13.76 -23.97
N ARG A 491 -14.01 -13.03 -24.40
CA ARG A 491 -14.09 -11.95 -25.39
C ARG A 491 -14.05 -12.47 -26.85
N THR A 492 -13.51 -13.69 -27.05
CA THR A 492 -13.37 -14.28 -28.38
C THR A 492 -14.74 -14.66 -28.96
N ALA A 493 -14.96 -14.37 -30.23
CA ALA A 493 -16.19 -14.67 -30.95
C ALA A 493 -17.49 -14.10 -30.33
N GLY A 494 -17.39 -13.18 -29.39
CA GLY A 494 -18.57 -12.60 -28.74
C GLY A 494 -19.39 -13.60 -27.91
N LEU A 495 -18.79 -14.71 -27.49
CA LEU A 495 -19.50 -15.80 -26.83
C LEU A 495 -19.94 -15.46 -25.39
N GLY A 496 -19.26 -14.56 -24.69
CA GLY A 496 -19.56 -14.30 -23.27
C GLY A 496 -19.63 -12.82 -22.92
N MET A 497 -18.60 -12.05 -23.23
CA MET A 497 -18.47 -10.66 -22.78
C MET A 497 -18.49 -9.65 -23.92
N ALA A 498 -19.21 -8.54 -23.70
CA ALA A 498 -19.13 -7.36 -24.54
C ALA A 498 -17.75 -6.66 -24.43
N PRO A 499 -17.37 -5.80 -25.39
CA PRO A 499 -16.25 -4.88 -25.21
C PRO A 499 -16.39 -4.07 -23.91
N PRO A 500 -15.27 -3.71 -23.25
CA PRO A 500 -15.34 -2.87 -22.08
C PRO A 500 -15.92 -1.49 -22.43
N THR A 501 -16.57 -0.88 -21.46
CA THR A 501 -17.07 0.50 -21.57
C THR A 501 -16.17 1.41 -20.75
N VAL A 502 -15.80 2.57 -21.31
CA VAL A 502 -15.02 3.60 -20.62
C VAL A 502 -15.89 4.84 -20.42
N THR A 503 -16.12 5.19 -19.17
CA THR A 503 -16.87 6.40 -18.77
C THR A 503 -15.87 7.42 -18.24
N VAL A 504 -15.85 8.61 -18.85
CA VAL A 504 -14.97 9.70 -18.45
C VAL A 504 -15.73 10.68 -17.59
N LEU A 505 -15.15 11.03 -16.45
CA LEU A 505 -15.70 11.99 -15.50
C LEU A 505 -14.78 13.20 -15.35
N PRO A 506 -15.31 14.38 -14.99
CA PRO A 506 -14.52 15.54 -14.63
C PRO A 506 -13.61 15.27 -13.44
N LEU A 507 -12.46 15.95 -13.40
CA LEU A 507 -11.56 15.88 -12.24
C LEU A 507 -12.30 16.24 -10.94
N GLY A 508 -11.93 15.56 -9.85
CA GLY A 508 -12.53 15.74 -8.53
C GLY A 508 -13.84 14.95 -8.30
N SER A 509 -14.28 14.14 -9.25
CA SER A 509 -15.49 13.31 -9.09
C SER A 509 -15.31 12.25 -8.01
N PHE A 510 -14.15 11.57 -7.98
CA PHE A 510 -13.80 10.64 -6.92
C PHE A 510 -13.65 11.32 -5.56
N HIS A 511 -13.10 12.52 -5.55
CA HIS A 511 -12.99 13.31 -4.33
C HIS A 511 -14.38 13.67 -3.77
N ARG A 512 -15.32 14.15 -4.61
CA ARG A 512 -16.71 14.44 -4.19
C ARG A 512 -17.40 13.19 -3.66
N TRP A 513 -17.25 12.07 -4.34
CA TRP A 513 -17.83 10.79 -3.90
C TRP A 513 -17.29 10.35 -2.53
N MET A 514 -15.97 10.44 -2.31
CA MET A 514 -15.35 10.13 -1.03
C MET A 514 -15.84 11.08 0.08
N GLN A 515 -16.01 12.36 -0.24
CA GLN A 515 -16.54 13.36 0.69
C GLN A 515 -17.98 13.04 1.12
N GLN A 516 -18.85 12.70 0.18
CA GLN A 516 -20.24 12.31 0.47
C GLN A 516 -20.34 11.09 1.38
N ARG A 517 -19.34 10.21 1.36
CA ARG A 517 -19.24 9.03 2.23
C ARG A 517 -18.53 9.28 3.57
N GLY A 518 -18.15 10.51 3.86
CA GLY A 518 -17.37 10.83 5.06
C GLY A 518 -15.97 10.18 5.09
N LYS A 519 -15.43 9.81 3.91
CA LYS A 519 -14.17 9.08 3.76
C LYS A 519 -13.08 9.91 3.07
N LEU A 520 -13.11 11.23 3.25
CA LEU A 520 -12.04 12.10 2.80
C LEU A 520 -10.85 12.06 3.76
N GLY A 521 -9.68 11.86 3.17
CA GLY A 521 -8.44 11.74 3.94
C GLY A 521 -8.26 10.36 4.59
N GLY A 522 -7.20 10.20 5.36
CA GLY A 522 -6.85 8.92 5.92
C GLY A 522 -6.31 7.94 4.88
N GLN A 523 -6.39 6.66 5.19
CA GLN A 523 -6.04 5.58 4.26
C GLN A 523 -7.18 5.19 3.32
N HIS A 524 -8.25 5.99 3.29
CA HIS A 524 -9.39 5.71 2.43
C HIS A 524 -9.02 5.97 0.96
N LYS A 525 -9.28 4.99 0.11
CA LYS A 525 -9.03 5.01 -1.33
C LYS A 525 -10.25 4.45 -2.03
N CYS A 526 -10.53 4.92 -3.23
CA CYS A 526 -11.42 4.17 -4.10
C CYS A 526 -10.67 2.92 -4.57
N PRO A 527 -11.22 1.72 -4.37
CA PRO A 527 -10.64 0.50 -4.94
C PRO A 527 -10.57 0.59 -6.46
N ARG A 528 -9.47 0.12 -7.04
CA ARG A 528 -9.24 0.14 -8.50
C ARG A 528 -10.19 -0.78 -9.26
N CYS A 529 -10.69 -1.82 -8.61
CA CYS A 529 -11.79 -2.62 -9.11
C CYS A 529 -12.51 -3.34 -7.96
N ALA A 530 -13.73 -3.78 -8.22
CA ALA A 530 -14.51 -4.62 -7.33
C ALA A 530 -15.44 -5.53 -8.13
N ASN A 531 -15.78 -6.69 -7.57
CA ASN A 531 -16.76 -7.61 -8.18
C ASN A 531 -18.22 -7.20 -7.92
N HIS A 532 -18.43 -5.90 -7.76
CA HIS A 532 -19.75 -5.25 -7.62
C HIS A 532 -19.67 -3.83 -8.21
N ARG A 533 -20.83 -3.19 -8.41
CA ARG A 533 -20.90 -1.89 -9.08
C ARG A 533 -20.90 -0.67 -8.17
N ASP A 534 -20.96 -0.84 -6.86
CA ASP A 534 -21.16 0.26 -5.90
C ASP A 534 -20.16 1.42 -6.06
N PHE A 535 -18.92 1.10 -6.46
CA PHE A 535 -17.89 2.12 -6.66
C PHE A 535 -18.09 2.85 -7.99
N VAL A 536 -18.30 2.10 -9.06
CA VAL A 536 -18.57 2.66 -10.40
C VAL A 536 -19.82 3.53 -10.36
N ASP A 537 -20.93 2.99 -9.87
CA ASP A 537 -22.21 3.70 -9.86
C ASP A 537 -22.18 4.88 -8.88
N GLY A 538 -21.55 4.72 -7.72
CA GLY A 538 -21.44 5.79 -6.73
C GLY A 538 -20.61 6.98 -7.22
N VAL A 539 -19.49 6.74 -7.90
CA VAL A 539 -18.66 7.83 -8.47
C VAL A 539 -19.39 8.53 -9.61
N LYS A 540 -20.07 7.77 -10.49
CA LYS A 540 -20.90 8.34 -11.56
C LYS A 540 -22.02 9.23 -11.00
N ALA A 541 -22.75 8.76 -10.00
CA ALA A 541 -23.80 9.53 -9.33
C ALA A 541 -23.25 10.83 -8.71
N ALA A 542 -22.09 10.78 -8.04
CA ALA A 542 -21.44 11.97 -7.48
C ALA A 542 -20.96 12.97 -8.55
N ALA A 543 -20.77 12.50 -9.79
CA ALA A 543 -20.44 13.34 -10.95
C ALA A 543 -21.66 13.85 -11.71
N GLY A 544 -22.89 13.43 -11.35
CA GLY A 544 -24.12 13.75 -12.09
C GLY A 544 -24.25 12.99 -13.41
N VAL A 545 -23.55 11.89 -13.57
CA VAL A 545 -23.61 11.00 -14.73
C VAL A 545 -24.33 9.72 -14.29
N GLY A 546 -25.54 9.55 -14.77
CA GLY A 546 -26.40 8.39 -14.50
C GLY A 546 -26.38 7.34 -15.60
#